data_37f0912abf6be39e85cd5690be9cf954
#
_entry.id   37f0912abf6be39e85cd5690be9cf954
#
_cell.length_a   1.000
_cell.length_b   1.000
_cell.length_c   1.000
_cell.angle_alpha   90.00
_cell.angle_beta   90.00
_cell.angle_gamma   90.00
#
_symmetry.space_group_name_H-M   'P 1'
#
loop_
_entity.id
_entity.type
_entity.pdbx_description
1 polymer ?
#
loop_
_entity_poly.entity_id
_entity_poly.type
_entity_poly.pdbx_seq_one_letter_code
_entity_poly.pdbx_strand_id
1 'polypeptide(L)'
;MVEYLEKLEFLRKSLAEWFRSSGRKFPWRGEVGWYGVLLAEFLLVRTRSEVAERAFYELLSRFPTPEDLCSAGAAPVREVFERIGLPSRAERLVATVCTILREYGGRVPCYYRKLLELPGVGDYIARVLLSRVCGKHVAFVDSNVLRILARFLGTRLSVARAAELLERYIPEGELLSINIALLDLGALVCKPRKALCHICPLASSCSTSPGAGSSGSTGSPPSGQKRLNPVSF
;
A
#
# COMPACT_ATOMS: atom_id res chain seq x y z
N MET A 1 -23.73 11.21 4.43
CA MET A 1 -23.13 10.25 5.41
C MET A 1 -23.64 8.83 5.15
N VAL A 2 -24.93 8.61 4.95
CA VAL A 2 -25.53 7.28 4.60
C VAL A 2 -24.96 6.72 3.29
N GLU A 3 -24.84 7.56 2.25
CA GLU A 3 -24.33 7.15 0.93
C GLU A 3 -22.89 6.58 0.95
N TYR A 4 -22.01 7.14 1.80
CA TYR A 4 -20.65 6.58 1.98
C TYR A 4 -20.66 5.22 2.68
N LEU A 5 -21.57 5.03 3.63
CA LEU A 5 -21.69 3.76 4.36
C LEU A 5 -22.07 2.62 3.40
N GLU A 6 -23.10 2.81 2.58
CA GLU A 6 -23.55 1.80 1.61
C GLU A 6 -22.47 1.50 0.57
N LYS A 7 -21.83 2.55 0.02
CA LYS A 7 -20.74 2.37 -0.94
C LYS A 7 -19.53 1.62 -0.35
N LEU A 8 -19.13 1.95 0.88
CA LEU A 8 -17.98 1.29 1.51
C LEU A 8 -18.30 -0.13 1.96
N GLU A 9 -19.54 -0.40 2.35
CA GLU A 9 -20.02 -1.76 2.61
C GLU A 9 -20.03 -2.62 1.34
N PHE A 10 -20.49 -2.07 0.21
CA PHE A 10 -20.38 -2.72 -1.09
C PHE A 10 -18.93 -2.99 -1.48
N LEU A 11 -18.05 -1.99 -1.35
CA LEU A 11 -16.62 -2.11 -1.62
C LEU A 11 -16.02 -3.25 -0.80
N ARG A 12 -16.27 -3.30 0.50
CA ARG A 12 -15.78 -4.32 1.43
C ARG A 12 -16.16 -5.73 0.97
N LYS A 13 -17.46 -5.97 0.73
CA LYS A 13 -17.97 -7.29 0.32
C LYS A 13 -17.39 -7.72 -1.03
N SER A 14 -17.46 -6.84 -2.03
CA SER A 14 -16.96 -7.12 -3.37
C SER A 14 -15.46 -7.38 -3.42
N LEU A 15 -14.67 -6.63 -2.62
CA LEU A 15 -13.24 -6.84 -2.54
C LEU A 15 -12.88 -8.13 -1.81
N ALA A 16 -13.57 -8.46 -0.72
CA ALA A 16 -13.33 -9.69 0.03
C ALA A 16 -13.58 -10.93 -0.84
N GLU A 17 -14.63 -10.92 -1.65
CA GLU A 17 -14.94 -12.00 -2.59
C GLU A 17 -13.90 -12.08 -3.71
N TRP A 18 -13.64 -10.96 -4.39
CA TRP A 18 -12.67 -10.89 -5.48
C TRP A 18 -11.26 -11.30 -5.04
N PHE A 19 -10.85 -10.88 -3.86
CA PHE A 19 -9.50 -11.13 -3.36
C PHE A 19 -9.24 -12.62 -3.09
N ARG A 20 -10.25 -13.38 -2.67
CA ARG A 20 -10.12 -14.83 -2.47
C ARG A 20 -9.73 -15.58 -3.74
N SER A 21 -10.23 -15.15 -4.91
CA SER A 21 -9.96 -15.80 -6.20
C SER A 21 -8.83 -15.15 -6.99
N SER A 22 -8.64 -13.84 -6.86
CA SER A 22 -7.80 -13.03 -7.75
C SER A 22 -6.64 -12.33 -7.04
N GLY A 23 -6.54 -12.46 -5.71
CA GLY A 23 -5.46 -11.87 -4.93
C GLY A 23 -4.10 -12.44 -5.31
N ARG A 24 -3.10 -11.57 -5.47
CA ARG A 24 -1.73 -11.97 -5.77
C ARG A 24 -1.10 -12.69 -4.57
N LYS A 25 -0.29 -13.68 -4.84
CA LYS A 25 0.47 -14.41 -3.81
C LYS A 25 1.91 -13.91 -3.82
N PHE A 26 2.36 -13.40 -2.68
CA PHE A 26 3.74 -12.97 -2.49
C PHE A 26 4.29 -13.54 -1.18
N PRO A 27 5.61 -13.84 -1.10
CA PRO A 27 6.21 -14.44 0.09
C PRO A 27 6.02 -13.57 1.34
N TRP A 28 6.09 -12.27 1.21
CA TRP A 28 5.90 -11.33 2.32
C TRP A 28 4.46 -11.18 2.82
N ARG A 29 3.49 -11.85 2.22
CA ARG A 29 2.08 -11.84 2.69
C ARG A 29 1.77 -12.93 3.70
N GLY A 30 2.66 -13.90 3.85
CA GLY A 30 2.61 -14.91 4.89
C GLY A 30 3.14 -14.40 6.23
N GLU A 31 3.36 -15.35 7.13
CA GLU A 31 3.95 -15.10 8.46
C GLU A 31 5.47 -14.91 8.35
N VAL A 32 5.91 -13.72 8.00
CA VAL A 32 7.33 -13.40 7.77
C VAL A 32 7.95 -12.55 8.89
N GLY A 33 7.21 -12.36 9.98
CA GLY A 33 7.62 -11.49 11.07
C GLY A 33 7.84 -10.02 10.63
N TRP A 34 8.24 -9.17 11.55
CA TRP A 34 8.48 -7.76 11.28
C TRP A 34 9.63 -7.53 10.28
N TYR A 35 10.63 -8.40 10.33
CA TYR A 35 11.81 -8.30 9.47
C TYR A 35 11.43 -8.49 7.99
N GLY A 36 10.69 -9.56 7.68
CA GLY A 36 10.24 -9.79 6.31
C GLY A 36 9.25 -8.73 5.80
N VAL A 37 8.38 -8.20 6.68
CA VAL A 37 7.52 -7.06 6.31
C VAL A 37 8.37 -5.84 5.94
N LEU A 38 9.39 -5.52 6.74
CA LEU A 38 10.25 -4.36 6.51
C LEU A 38 11.07 -4.53 5.21
N LEU A 39 11.67 -5.71 4.97
CA LEU A 39 12.37 -6.01 3.72
C LEU A 39 11.47 -5.75 2.50
N ALA A 40 10.24 -6.28 2.53
CA ALA A 40 9.29 -6.12 1.43
C ALA A 40 8.96 -4.64 1.17
N GLU A 41 8.68 -3.86 2.22
CA GLU A 41 8.31 -2.45 2.07
C GLU A 41 9.48 -1.60 1.52
N PHE A 42 10.71 -1.91 1.89
CA PHE A 42 11.88 -1.22 1.31
C PHE A 42 12.13 -1.60 -0.15
N LEU A 43 11.79 -2.82 -0.57
CA LEU A 43 11.94 -3.32 -1.94
C LEU A 43 10.81 -2.83 -2.88
N LEU A 44 9.57 -2.70 -2.37
CA LEU A 44 8.38 -2.45 -3.19
C LEU A 44 8.26 -1.01 -3.71
N VAL A 45 9.00 -0.06 -3.14
CA VAL A 45 8.87 1.34 -3.57
C VAL A 45 9.42 1.53 -4.98
N ARG A 46 8.53 1.92 -5.92
CA ARG A 46 8.81 2.14 -7.34
C ARG A 46 9.39 0.93 -8.07
N THR A 47 9.26 -0.26 -7.50
CA THR A 47 9.75 -1.51 -8.09
C THR A 47 8.56 -2.39 -8.46
N ARG A 48 8.65 -3.10 -9.58
CA ARG A 48 7.64 -4.11 -9.93
C ARG A 48 7.71 -5.28 -8.95
N SER A 49 6.55 -5.81 -8.57
CA SER A 49 6.46 -6.85 -7.54
C SER A 49 7.30 -8.09 -7.83
N GLU A 50 7.40 -8.49 -9.09
CA GLU A 50 8.17 -9.67 -9.52
C GLU A 50 9.70 -9.46 -9.36
N VAL A 51 10.15 -8.21 -9.51
CA VAL A 51 11.56 -7.84 -9.27
C VAL A 51 11.83 -7.78 -7.77
N ALA A 52 10.90 -7.18 -7.01
CA ALA A 52 10.98 -7.12 -5.55
C ALA A 52 10.98 -8.52 -4.92
N GLU A 53 10.21 -9.46 -5.48
CA GLU A 53 10.13 -10.84 -5.00
C GLU A 53 11.47 -11.58 -5.11
N ARG A 54 12.14 -11.46 -6.24
CA ARG A 54 13.48 -12.05 -6.42
C ARG A 54 14.49 -11.47 -5.43
N ALA A 55 14.50 -10.14 -5.27
CA ALA A 55 15.38 -9.47 -4.33
C ALA A 55 15.05 -9.83 -2.87
N PHE A 56 13.79 -10.05 -2.56
CA PHE A 56 13.33 -10.50 -1.24
C PHE A 56 13.90 -11.87 -0.88
N TYR A 57 13.78 -12.85 -1.76
CA TYR A 57 14.36 -14.17 -1.55
C TYR A 57 15.90 -14.14 -1.45
N GLU A 58 16.54 -13.32 -2.27
CA GLU A 58 17.99 -13.14 -2.20
C GLU A 58 18.44 -12.56 -0.85
N LEU A 59 17.76 -11.51 -0.37
CA LEU A 59 18.06 -10.93 0.92
C LEU A 59 17.85 -11.92 2.06
N LEU A 60 16.74 -12.68 2.08
CA LEU A 60 16.51 -13.70 3.10
C LEU A 60 17.49 -14.86 3.03
N SER A 61 17.94 -15.25 1.85
CA SER A 61 18.98 -16.30 1.70
C SER A 61 20.34 -15.85 2.21
N ARG A 62 20.72 -14.58 1.97
CA ARG A 62 22.01 -14.03 2.41
C ARG A 62 21.99 -13.58 3.88
N PHE A 63 20.84 -13.09 4.34
CA PHE A 63 20.65 -12.52 5.68
C PHE A 63 19.34 -13.06 6.26
N PRO A 64 19.32 -14.32 6.73
CA PRO A 64 18.09 -14.97 7.19
C PRO A 64 17.46 -14.31 8.42
N THR A 65 18.29 -13.67 9.27
CA THR A 65 17.84 -12.97 10.47
C THR A 65 18.13 -11.45 10.40
N PRO A 66 17.43 -10.62 11.16
CA PRO A 66 17.78 -9.20 11.26
C PRO A 66 19.18 -8.96 11.84
N GLU A 67 19.67 -9.85 12.72
CA GLU A 67 21.02 -9.84 13.26
C GLU A 67 22.07 -10.07 12.18
N ASP A 68 21.84 -11.02 11.26
CA ASP A 68 22.72 -11.28 10.13
C ASP A 68 22.83 -10.06 9.22
N LEU A 69 21.69 -9.43 8.89
CA LEU A 69 21.67 -8.24 8.05
C LEU A 69 22.39 -7.06 8.73
N CYS A 70 22.18 -6.87 10.02
CA CYS A 70 22.83 -5.81 10.76
C CYS A 70 24.36 -6.03 10.86
N SER A 71 24.79 -7.27 11.10
CA SER A 71 26.21 -7.65 11.20
C SER A 71 26.93 -7.53 9.86
N ALA A 72 26.27 -7.85 8.76
CA ALA A 72 26.83 -7.72 7.41
C ALA A 72 27.05 -6.26 6.99
N GLY A 73 26.26 -5.34 7.55
CA GLY A 73 26.33 -3.93 7.20
C GLY A 73 25.72 -3.59 5.83
N ALA A 74 25.87 -2.35 5.41
CA ALA A 74 25.14 -1.83 4.23
C ALA A 74 25.75 -2.29 2.89
N ALA A 75 27.05 -2.53 2.80
CA ALA A 75 27.71 -2.80 1.51
C ALA A 75 27.15 -4.03 0.78
N PRO A 76 27.06 -5.23 1.39
CA PRO A 76 26.51 -6.40 0.72
C PRO A 76 24.99 -6.32 0.48
N VAL A 77 24.25 -5.55 1.28
CA VAL A 77 22.81 -5.27 1.06
C VAL A 77 22.66 -4.35 -0.14
N ARG A 78 23.52 -3.34 -0.29
CA ARG A 78 23.52 -2.39 -1.38
C ARG A 78 23.65 -3.07 -2.75
N GLU A 79 24.47 -4.12 -2.88
CA GLU A 79 24.58 -4.90 -4.12
C GLU A 79 23.23 -5.39 -4.64
N VAL A 80 22.33 -5.82 -3.75
CA VAL A 80 20.97 -6.26 -4.13
C VAL A 80 20.14 -5.07 -4.58
N PHE A 81 20.19 -3.96 -3.85
CA PHE A 81 19.42 -2.76 -4.16
C PHE A 81 19.90 -2.00 -5.40
N GLU A 82 21.17 -2.09 -5.76
CA GLU A 82 21.73 -1.54 -7.02
C GLU A 82 21.11 -2.20 -8.25
N ARG A 83 20.97 -3.54 -8.21
CA ARG A 83 20.34 -4.28 -9.32
C ARG A 83 18.87 -3.94 -9.58
N ILE A 84 18.20 -3.40 -8.59
CA ILE A 84 16.80 -2.93 -8.71
C ILE A 84 16.67 -1.41 -8.83
N GLY A 85 17.82 -0.69 -8.94
CA GLY A 85 17.85 0.76 -9.12
C GLY A 85 17.57 1.59 -7.87
N LEU A 86 17.77 1.04 -6.67
CA LEU A 86 17.43 1.68 -5.39
C LEU A 86 18.59 1.68 -4.36
N PRO A 87 19.86 1.98 -4.75
CA PRO A 87 21.03 1.78 -3.88
C PRO A 87 20.95 2.51 -2.55
N SER A 88 20.44 3.74 -2.53
CA SER A 88 20.33 4.57 -1.31
C SER A 88 19.36 4.04 -0.26
N ARG A 89 18.63 2.97 -0.57
CA ARG A 89 17.70 2.35 0.39
C ARG A 89 18.36 1.29 1.25
N ALA A 90 19.47 0.71 0.79
CA ALA A 90 20.21 -0.30 1.54
C ALA A 90 20.67 0.24 2.89
N GLU A 91 21.30 1.40 2.89
CA GLU A 91 21.79 2.06 4.10
C GLU A 91 20.66 2.33 5.10
N ARG A 92 19.51 2.81 4.59
CA ARG A 92 18.33 3.10 5.42
C ARG A 92 17.72 1.82 5.99
N LEU A 93 17.60 0.75 5.19
CA LEU A 93 17.11 -0.54 5.65
C LEU A 93 17.98 -1.09 6.77
N VAL A 94 19.30 -1.15 6.55
CA VAL A 94 20.24 -1.64 7.56
C VAL A 94 20.19 -0.79 8.82
N ALA A 95 20.21 0.53 8.69
CA ALA A 95 20.08 1.44 9.81
C ALA A 95 18.77 1.21 10.60
N THR A 96 17.63 1.02 9.91
CA THR A 96 16.34 0.73 10.55
C THR A 96 16.38 -0.58 11.32
N VAL A 97 16.86 -1.66 10.69
CA VAL A 97 16.94 -2.99 11.31
C VAL A 97 17.84 -2.94 12.55
N CYS A 98 19.04 -2.34 12.43
CA CYS A 98 19.98 -2.22 13.56
C CYS A 98 19.43 -1.34 14.69
N THR A 99 18.67 -0.29 14.38
CA THR A 99 17.99 0.54 15.39
C THR A 99 16.94 -0.26 16.14
N ILE A 100 16.12 -1.06 15.43
CA ILE A 100 15.12 -1.92 16.08
C ILE A 100 15.79 -2.95 17.01
N LEU A 101 16.90 -3.56 16.57
CA LEU A 101 17.63 -4.50 17.41
C LEU A 101 18.24 -3.84 18.66
N ARG A 102 18.91 -2.70 18.50
CA ARG A 102 19.66 -2.06 19.58
C ARG A 102 18.81 -1.29 20.56
N GLU A 103 17.84 -0.53 20.05
CA GLU A 103 17.07 0.41 20.86
C GLU A 103 15.75 -0.17 21.34
N TYR A 104 15.20 -1.15 20.61
CA TYR A 104 13.90 -1.75 20.91
C TYR A 104 13.97 -3.25 21.18
N GLY A 105 15.18 -3.82 21.37
CA GLY A 105 15.38 -5.23 21.72
C GLY A 105 14.79 -6.20 20.69
N GLY A 106 14.86 -5.86 19.40
CA GLY A 106 14.34 -6.68 18.31
C GLY A 106 12.82 -6.66 18.16
N ARG A 107 12.13 -5.71 18.80
CA ARG A 107 10.67 -5.53 18.71
C ARG A 107 10.34 -4.19 18.05
N VAL A 108 9.45 -4.20 17.06
CA VAL A 108 9.00 -2.97 16.41
C VAL A 108 8.26 -2.09 17.40
N PRO A 109 8.60 -0.80 17.54
CA PRO A 109 7.85 0.11 18.41
C PRO A 109 6.46 0.38 17.83
N CYS A 110 5.40 -0.07 18.51
CA CYS A 110 4.01 0.04 18.04
C CYS A 110 3.37 1.41 18.32
N TYR A 111 4.17 2.48 18.19
CA TYR A 111 3.76 3.88 18.31
C TYR A 111 4.15 4.64 17.05
N TYR A 112 3.15 5.27 16.41
CA TYR A 112 3.32 5.95 15.12
C TYR A 112 4.52 6.93 15.10
N ARG A 113 4.64 7.78 16.10
CA ARG A 113 5.74 8.75 16.20
C ARG A 113 7.10 8.08 16.28
N LYS A 114 7.21 6.98 17.05
CA LYS A 114 8.47 6.21 17.17
C LYS A 114 8.85 5.50 15.86
N LEU A 115 7.87 5.06 15.10
CA LEU A 115 8.12 4.49 13.77
C LEU A 115 8.65 5.52 12.78
N LEU A 116 8.18 6.77 12.85
CA LEU A 116 8.69 7.85 11.98
C LEU A 116 10.12 8.31 12.33
N GLU A 117 10.61 8.00 13.53
CA GLU A 117 12.00 8.26 13.94
C GLU A 117 12.99 7.25 13.31
N LEU A 118 12.49 6.10 12.82
CA LEU A 118 13.32 5.06 12.21
C LEU A 118 13.81 5.50 10.80
N PRO A 119 15.10 5.28 10.48
CA PRO A 119 15.69 5.68 9.20
C PRO A 119 14.95 5.11 7.99
N GLY A 120 14.39 5.95 7.12
CA GLY A 120 13.70 5.52 5.90
C GLY A 120 12.26 5.03 6.10
N VAL A 121 11.73 5.06 7.31
CA VAL A 121 10.33 4.77 7.61
C VAL A 121 9.52 6.06 7.52
N GLY A 122 8.79 6.21 6.41
CA GLY A 122 7.80 7.29 6.24
C GLY A 122 6.40 6.87 6.69
N ASP A 123 5.41 7.79 6.52
CA ASP A 123 4.01 7.56 6.90
C ASP A 123 3.47 6.21 6.42
N TYR A 124 3.67 5.88 5.15
CA TYR A 124 3.16 4.63 4.57
C TYR A 124 3.74 3.39 5.27
N ILE A 125 5.07 3.29 5.39
CA ILE A 125 5.73 2.13 6.04
C ILE A 125 5.35 2.06 7.52
N ALA A 126 5.26 3.20 8.22
CA ALA A 126 4.83 3.24 9.61
C ALA A 126 3.41 2.66 9.78
N ARG A 127 2.48 3.02 8.90
CA ARG A 127 1.12 2.49 8.92
C ARG A 127 1.07 1.00 8.57
N VAL A 128 1.89 0.53 7.61
CA VAL A 128 2.02 -0.90 7.31
C VAL A 128 2.52 -1.68 8.53
N LEU A 129 3.55 -1.18 9.23
CA LEU A 129 4.07 -1.82 10.45
C LEU A 129 3.02 -1.83 11.57
N LEU A 130 2.30 -0.73 11.78
CA LEU A 130 1.21 -0.69 12.76
C LEU A 130 0.12 -1.70 12.46
N SER A 131 -0.28 -1.81 11.20
CA SER A 131 -1.34 -2.73 10.79
C SER A 131 -0.88 -4.19 10.82
N ARG A 132 0.24 -4.51 10.16
CA ARG A 132 0.67 -5.89 9.92
C ARG A 132 1.46 -6.51 11.07
N VAL A 133 2.27 -5.71 11.75
CA VAL A 133 3.16 -6.20 12.81
C VAL A 133 2.56 -5.97 14.18
N CYS A 134 1.92 -4.82 14.37
CA CYS A 134 1.35 -4.44 15.67
C CYS A 134 -0.14 -4.78 15.80
N GLY A 135 -0.77 -5.33 14.76
CA GLY A 135 -2.19 -5.70 14.78
C GLY A 135 -3.16 -4.54 14.99
N LYS A 136 -2.73 -3.30 14.71
CA LYS A 136 -3.58 -2.12 14.92
C LYS A 136 -4.54 -1.91 13.75
N HIS A 137 -5.72 -1.39 14.06
CA HIS A 137 -6.74 -0.99 13.09
C HIS A 137 -6.32 0.31 12.38
N VAL A 138 -5.36 0.22 11.48
CA VAL A 138 -4.75 1.35 10.76
C VAL A 138 -4.69 1.03 9.27
N ALA A 139 -5.23 1.92 8.44
CA ALA A 139 -5.15 1.81 6.99
C ALA A 139 -3.85 2.41 6.46
N PHE A 140 -3.25 1.77 5.45
CA PHE A 140 -2.12 2.28 4.71
C PHE A 140 -2.54 2.60 3.26
N VAL A 141 -2.32 3.83 2.84
CA VAL A 141 -2.84 4.39 1.59
C VAL A 141 -1.69 4.80 0.69
N ASP A 142 -1.48 4.04 -0.39
CA ASP A 142 -0.59 4.40 -1.49
C ASP A 142 -1.37 5.10 -2.63
N SER A 143 -0.68 5.42 -3.71
CA SER A 143 -1.30 6.02 -4.89
C SER A 143 -2.36 5.12 -5.56
N ASN A 144 -2.28 3.80 -5.40
CA ASN A 144 -3.27 2.87 -5.93
C ASN A 144 -4.56 2.92 -5.11
N VAL A 145 -4.44 2.80 -3.79
CA VAL A 145 -5.58 2.88 -2.86
C VAL A 145 -6.27 4.22 -3.00
N LEU A 146 -5.51 5.32 -3.00
CA LEU A 146 -6.05 6.67 -3.15
C LEU A 146 -6.82 6.83 -4.47
N ARG A 147 -6.26 6.35 -5.58
CA ARG A 147 -6.89 6.39 -6.91
C ARG A 147 -8.20 5.60 -6.95
N ILE A 148 -8.19 4.38 -6.38
CA ILE A 148 -9.39 3.54 -6.36
C ILE A 148 -10.50 4.23 -5.58
N LEU A 149 -10.23 4.67 -4.36
CA LEU A 149 -11.22 5.34 -3.52
C LEU A 149 -11.75 6.61 -4.15
N ALA A 150 -10.86 7.44 -4.72
CA ALA A 150 -11.26 8.67 -5.42
C ALA A 150 -12.18 8.39 -6.63
N ARG A 151 -11.86 7.38 -7.44
CA ARG A 151 -12.70 6.96 -8.56
C ARG A 151 -14.01 6.32 -8.11
N PHE A 152 -13.95 5.45 -7.14
CA PHE A 152 -15.11 4.74 -6.63
C PHE A 152 -16.14 5.68 -6.00
N LEU A 153 -15.67 6.63 -5.20
CA LEU A 153 -16.52 7.62 -4.54
C LEU A 153 -16.85 8.84 -5.42
N GLY A 154 -16.18 9.01 -6.56
CA GLY A 154 -16.40 10.15 -7.46
C GLY A 154 -15.90 11.49 -6.90
N THR A 155 -14.94 11.47 -5.98
CA THR A 155 -14.44 12.68 -5.31
C THR A 155 -12.92 12.65 -5.13
N ARG A 156 -12.33 13.84 -5.01
CA ARG A 156 -10.91 13.95 -4.65
C ARG A 156 -10.74 13.69 -3.15
N LEU A 157 -9.72 12.90 -2.83
CA LEU A 157 -9.38 12.55 -1.45
C LEU A 157 -7.91 12.88 -1.16
N SER A 158 -7.64 13.34 0.05
CA SER A 158 -6.29 13.30 0.61
C SER A 158 -5.98 11.89 1.13
N VAL A 159 -4.69 11.56 1.29
CA VAL A 159 -4.25 10.29 1.89
C VAL A 159 -4.85 10.10 3.29
N ALA A 160 -4.83 11.15 4.10
CA ALA A 160 -5.38 11.13 5.46
C ALA A 160 -6.89 10.85 5.45
N ARG A 161 -7.65 11.50 4.55
CA ARG A 161 -9.10 11.28 4.45
C ARG A 161 -9.43 9.88 3.94
N ALA A 162 -8.66 9.36 2.99
CA ALA A 162 -8.80 7.99 2.50
C ALA A 162 -8.56 6.95 3.60
N ALA A 163 -7.52 7.16 4.41
CA ALA A 163 -7.22 6.30 5.57
C ALA A 163 -8.36 6.36 6.61
N GLU A 164 -8.79 7.55 6.99
CA GLU A 164 -9.91 7.76 7.92
C GLU A 164 -11.20 7.05 7.46
N LEU A 165 -11.53 7.13 6.17
CA LEU A 165 -12.70 6.43 5.63
C LEU A 165 -12.58 4.92 5.77
N LEU A 166 -11.41 4.34 5.45
CA LEU A 166 -11.18 2.91 5.60
C LEU A 166 -11.24 2.49 7.06
N GLU A 167 -10.54 3.20 7.94
CA GLU A 167 -10.51 2.92 9.38
C GLU A 167 -11.89 3.04 10.04
N ARG A 168 -12.71 3.97 9.57
CA ARG A 168 -14.04 4.20 10.13
C ARG A 168 -15.10 3.20 9.67
N TYR A 169 -15.04 2.76 8.40
CA TYR A 169 -16.15 2.01 7.79
C TYR A 169 -15.81 0.54 7.50
N ILE A 170 -14.54 0.15 7.53
CA ILE A 170 -14.18 -1.27 7.43
C ILE A 170 -14.06 -1.84 8.84
N PRO A 171 -14.71 -2.97 9.17
CA PRO A 171 -14.67 -3.56 10.50
C PRO A 171 -13.26 -3.94 10.95
N GLU A 172 -13.04 -3.90 12.26
CA GLU A 172 -11.83 -4.45 12.87
C GLU A 172 -11.68 -5.95 12.49
N GLY A 173 -10.45 -6.37 12.19
CA GLY A 173 -10.16 -7.71 11.68
C GLY A 173 -10.25 -7.86 10.15
N GLU A 174 -10.98 -7.00 9.44
CA GLU A 174 -11.07 -7.04 7.97
C GLU A 174 -10.19 -6.00 7.28
N LEU A 175 -9.82 -4.92 7.97
CA LEU A 175 -9.14 -3.77 7.37
C LEU A 175 -7.84 -4.16 6.66
N LEU A 176 -7.02 -5.01 7.26
CA LEU A 176 -5.76 -5.47 6.65
C LEU A 176 -6.01 -6.19 5.32
N SER A 177 -6.94 -7.14 5.28
CA SER A 177 -7.26 -7.90 4.07
C SER A 177 -7.85 -7.02 2.97
N ILE A 178 -8.73 -6.09 3.32
CA ILE A 178 -9.32 -5.13 2.38
C ILE A 178 -8.26 -4.14 1.86
N ASN A 179 -7.35 -3.69 2.71
CA ASN A 179 -6.25 -2.81 2.29
C ASN A 179 -5.33 -3.52 1.28
N ILE A 180 -4.98 -4.78 1.54
CA ILE A 180 -4.18 -5.59 0.60
C ILE A 180 -4.96 -5.83 -0.70
N ALA A 181 -6.25 -6.11 -0.64
CA ALA A 181 -7.11 -6.26 -1.81
C ALA A 181 -7.15 -4.98 -2.68
N LEU A 182 -7.19 -3.81 -2.05
CA LEU A 182 -7.11 -2.51 -2.75
C LEU A 182 -5.77 -2.34 -3.48
N LEU A 183 -4.65 -2.71 -2.86
CA LEU A 183 -3.34 -2.68 -3.54
C LEU A 183 -3.35 -3.56 -4.79
N ASP A 184 -3.92 -4.76 -4.70
CA ASP A 184 -4.00 -5.69 -5.83
C ASP A 184 -4.96 -5.21 -6.91
N LEU A 185 -6.13 -4.72 -6.53
CA LEU A 185 -7.08 -4.15 -7.49
C LEU A 185 -6.45 -2.98 -8.26
N GLY A 186 -5.67 -2.15 -7.57
CA GLY A 186 -4.96 -1.03 -8.20
C GLY A 186 -3.87 -1.45 -9.19
N ALA A 187 -3.19 -2.55 -8.89
CA ALA A 187 -2.14 -3.09 -9.76
C ALA A 187 -2.71 -3.87 -10.94
N LEU A 188 -3.77 -4.66 -10.74
CA LEU A 188 -4.29 -5.59 -11.74
C LEU A 188 -5.40 -4.98 -12.61
N VAL A 189 -6.32 -4.24 -12.02
CA VAL A 189 -7.60 -3.83 -12.63
C VAL A 189 -7.72 -2.31 -12.76
N CYS A 190 -7.74 -1.58 -11.65
CA CYS A 190 -7.93 -0.14 -11.64
C CYS A 190 -6.63 0.61 -11.94
N LYS A 191 -6.07 0.40 -13.14
CA LYS A 191 -4.79 0.98 -13.57
C LYS A 191 -4.87 2.50 -13.77
N PRO A 192 -3.73 3.24 -13.67
CA PRO A 192 -3.72 4.71 -13.79
C PRO A 192 -4.30 5.21 -15.13
N ARG A 193 -3.77 4.69 -16.24
CA ARG A 193 -4.12 5.17 -17.61
C ARG A 193 -5.31 4.43 -18.22
N LYS A 194 -5.35 3.10 -18.09
CA LYS A 194 -6.39 2.24 -18.70
C LYS A 194 -6.94 1.28 -17.65
N ALA A 195 -7.99 1.71 -16.96
CA ALA A 195 -8.71 0.86 -16.03
C ALA A 195 -9.51 -0.22 -16.78
N LEU A 196 -9.50 -1.44 -16.25
CA LEU A 196 -10.23 -2.59 -16.80
C LEU A 196 -11.59 -2.71 -16.11
N CYS A 197 -12.47 -1.72 -16.33
CA CYS A 197 -13.75 -1.61 -15.62
C CYS A 197 -14.70 -2.79 -15.91
N HIS A 198 -14.58 -3.45 -17.07
CA HIS A 198 -15.40 -4.61 -17.45
C HIS A 198 -15.16 -5.87 -16.59
N ILE A 199 -14.01 -5.95 -15.92
CA ILE A 199 -13.69 -7.04 -14.97
C ILE A 199 -13.58 -6.55 -13.52
N CYS A 200 -13.92 -5.28 -13.27
CA CYS A 200 -13.75 -4.68 -11.96
C CYS A 200 -14.90 -5.10 -11.01
N PRO A 201 -14.60 -5.67 -9.83
CA PRO A 201 -15.62 -6.07 -8.87
C PRO A 201 -16.43 -4.87 -8.32
N LEU A 202 -15.89 -3.66 -8.48
CA LEU A 202 -16.52 -2.43 -7.99
C LEU A 202 -17.33 -1.68 -9.08
N ALA A 203 -17.37 -2.18 -10.32
CA ALA A 203 -17.88 -1.43 -11.47
C ALA A 203 -19.31 -0.95 -11.33
N SER A 204 -20.22 -1.77 -10.77
CA SER A 204 -21.65 -1.47 -10.64
C SER A 204 -21.98 -0.30 -9.71
N SER A 205 -21.11 -0.04 -8.70
CA SER A 205 -21.29 1.08 -7.75
C SER A 205 -20.21 2.16 -7.88
N CYS A 206 -19.31 2.03 -8.87
CA CYS A 206 -18.21 2.96 -9.05
C CYS A 206 -18.67 4.24 -9.78
N SER A 207 -18.53 5.40 -9.14
CA SER A 207 -18.96 6.69 -9.71
C SER A 207 -18.30 7.09 -11.02
N THR A 208 -17.13 6.50 -11.36
CA THR A 208 -16.41 6.78 -12.62
C THR A 208 -16.44 5.62 -13.62
N SER A 209 -17.23 4.57 -13.36
CA SER A 209 -17.37 3.46 -14.31
C SER A 209 -18.13 3.88 -15.56
N PRO A 210 -17.73 3.46 -16.79
CA PRO A 210 -18.43 3.78 -18.03
C PRO A 210 -19.87 3.22 -18.14
N GLY A 211 -20.47 2.76 -17.08
CA GLY A 211 -21.86 2.27 -17.02
C GLY A 211 -22.65 2.85 -15.85
N ALA A 212 -22.06 3.69 -15.02
CA ALA A 212 -22.69 4.24 -13.82
C ALA A 212 -23.60 5.45 -14.07
N GLY A 213 -23.86 5.83 -15.31
CA GLY A 213 -24.53 7.07 -15.66
C GLY A 213 -25.70 6.94 -16.64
N SER A 214 -26.68 6.05 -16.39
CA SER A 214 -27.95 6.07 -17.15
C SER A 214 -29.19 6.10 -16.24
N SER A 215 -29.17 7.01 -15.26
CA SER A 215 -30.43 7.49 -14.64
C SER A 215 -30.26 8.98 -14.31
N GLY A 216 -30.70 9.86 -15.25
CA GLY A 216 -31.17 11.22 -15.02
C GLY A 216 -30.14 12.28 -14.65
N SER A 217 -29.66 13.03 -15.63
CA SER A 217 -29.90 14.49 -15.75
C SER A 217 -28.96 15.08 -16.82
N THR A 218 -29.61 15.68 -17.83
CA THR A 218 -28.99 16.58 -18.82
C THR A 218 -28.50 17.84 -18.13
N GLY A 219 -27.18 17.96 -17.98
CA GLY A 219 -26.53 19.17 -17.53
C GLY A 219 -25.25 19.37 -18.33
N SER A 220 -25.26 20.38 -19.21
CA SER A 220 -24.13 20.80 -20.05
C SER A 220 -22.88 21.12 -19.20
N PRO A 221 -21.67 20.83 -19.68
CA PRO A 221 -20.45 21.17 -18.94
C PRO A 221 -20.15 22.66 -19.03
N PRO A 222 -19.67 23.30 -17.97
CA PRO A 222 -19.16 24.66 -18.04
C PRO A 222 -17.80 24.69 -18.75
N SER A 223 -17.73 25.51 -19.77
CA SER A 223 -16.53 25.90 -20.49
C SER A 223 -15.57 26.67 -19.58
N GLY A 224 -14.31 26.29 -19.55
CA GLY A 224 -13.20 27.13 -19.10
C GLY A 224 -12.43 26.64 -17.88
N GLN A 225 -11.41 25.84 -18.11
CA GLN A 225 -10.29 25.73 -17.15
C GLN A 225 -8.94 25.80 -17.85
N LYS A 226 -8.19 26.82 -17.46
CA LYS A 226 -6.80 27.10 -17.85
C LYS A 226 -5.89 25.95 -17.40
N ARG A 227 -4.99 25.56 -18.31
CA ARG A 227 -3.90 24.60 -18.04
C ARG A 227 -2.95 25.19 -16.99
N LEU A 228 -2.70 24.47 -15.93
CA LEU A 228 -1.61 24.70 -15.01
C LEU A 228 -0.45 23.75 -15.37
N ASN A 229 0.74 24.33 -15.54
CA ASN A 229 2.00 23.64 -15.85
C ASN A 229 2.42 22.69 -14.73
N PRO A 230 3.15 21.60 -15.05
CA PRO A 230 3.68 20.70 -14.04
C PRO A 230 4.86 21.33 -13.32
N VAL A 231 4.82 21.33 -12.01
CA VAL A 231 5.96 21.64 -11.14
C VAL A 231 6.80 20.37 -11.00
N SER A 232 8.09 20.52 -11.35
CA SER A 232 9.14 19.51 -11.18
C SER A 232 9.47 19.33 -9.70
N PHE A 233 9.51 18.06 -9.23
CA PHE A 233 10.29 17.59 -8.08
C PHE A 233 10.68 16.12 -8.32
#